data_e00af25c82d62a89e831f14c494f1da0
#
_entry.id   e00af25c82d62a89e831f14c494f1da0
#
_cell.length_a   1.000
_cell.length_b   1.000
_cell.length_c   1.000
_cell.angle_alpha   90.00
_cell.angle_beta   90.00
_cell.angle_gamma   90.00
#
_symmetry.space_group_name_H-M   'P 1'
#
loop_
_entity.id
_entity.type
_entity.pdbx_description
1 polymer ?
#
loop_
_entity_poly.entity_id
_entity_poly.type
_entity_poly.pdbx_seq_one_letter_code
_entity_poly.pdbx_strand_id
1 'polypeptide(L)'
;MSDDNGTDQEPRRIPFRAMIPNAITVMALCLGLTGIRFAIGDEWEKALGSIILAGILDGMDGRIARLLRAQSKFGAELDSLSDNIAFGTAPAVVLFLWSLQHAPKFGWTAALALAVCCALRLARFNARLDAGEQPHKSAGFNTGVPAPAGAGLAFIPMFLWLVSDRQPVFQHWSLVMGWTLFIAALMISSLPTYSWASIRIRREWRLFALAGVALFGAALLTAPWQTLLALATLYLVMIPVALASYAKVRRRRAGAAGPA
;
A
#
# COMPACT_ATOMS: atom_id res chain seq x y z
N MET A 1 0.16 50.51 -32.23
CA MET A 1 1.48 49.94 -31.91
C MET A 1 1.24 48.97 -30.78
N SER A 2 0.91 47.73 -31.13
CA SER A 2 0.52 46.61 -30.24
C SER A 2 1.79 45.78 -30.02
N ASP A 3 2.29 45.84 -28.79
CA ASP A 3 3.35 44.94 -28.33
C ASP A 3 2.75 43.57 -28.04
N ASP A 4 2.95 42.67 -28.98
CA ASP A 4 2.67 41.24 -28.86
C ASP A 4 3.84 40.60 -28.08
N ASN A 5 3.71 40.57 -26.76
CA ASN A 5 4.60 39.79 -25.89
C ASN A 5 4.20 38.34 -25.91
N GLY A 6 4.48 37.66 -27.01
CA GLY A 6 4.51 36.23 -27.12
C GLY A 6 5.53 35.66 -26.13
N THR A 7 5.07 35.24 -24.95
CA THR A 7 5.90 34.46 -24.04
C THR A 7 6.06 33.04 -24.66
N ASP A 8 7.11 32.90 -25.48
CA ASP A 8 7.68 31.62 -25.87
C ASP A 8 8.06 30.87 -24.59
N GLN A 9 7.14 30.03 -24.09
CA GLN A 9 7.48 29.06 -23.05
C GLN A 9 8.39 28.02 -23.71
N GLU A 10 9.71 28.22 -23.56
CA GLU A 10 10.69 27.18 -23.90
C GLU A 10 10.20 25.83 -23.32
N PRO A 11 10.24 24.73 -24.08
CA PRO A 11 9.86 23.42 -23.59
C PRO A 11 10.73 23.09 -22.39
N ARG A 12 10.14 23.05 -21.19
CA ARG A 12 10.82 22.69 -19.94
C ARG A 12 11.45 21.32 -20.12
N ARG A 13 12.74 21.28 -20.41
CA ARG A 13 13.53 20.04 -20.51
C ARG A 13 13.45 19.33 -19.17
N ILE A 14 12.76 18.20 -19.14
CA ILE A 14 12.67 17.34 -17.95
C ILE A 14 14.07 16.80 -17.68
N PRO A 15 14.71 17.10 -16.55
CA PRO A 15 16.05 16.61 -16.28
C PRO A 15 16.02 15.07 -16.19
N PHE A 16 16.99 14.40 -16.80
CA PHE A 16 17.07 12.92 -16.81
C PHE A 16 16.92 12.30 -15.40
N ARG A 17 17.36 13.00 -14.38
CA ARG A 17 17.21 12.61 -12.97
C ARG A 17 15.74 12.45 -12.54
N ALA A 18 14.81 13.17 -13.13
CA ALA A 18 13.37 13.05 -12.83
C ALA A 18 12.73 11.85 -13.54
N MET A 19 13.37 11.28 -14.54
CA MET A 19 12.87 10.09 -15.24
C MET A 19 13.09 8.81 -14.44
N ILE A 20 14.13 8.74 -13.61
CA ILE A 20 14.48 7.51 -12.86
C ILE A 20 13.36 7.09 -11.89
N PRO A 21 12.82 7.95 -10.99
CA PRO A 21 11.70 7.58 -10.13
C PRO A 21 10.47 7.15 -10.95
N ASN A 22 10.11 7.93 -11.96
CA ASN A 22 8.95 7.62 -12.81
C ASN A 22 9.09 6.26 -13.52
N ALA A 23 10.29 5.90 -13.96
CA ALA A 23 10.55 4.60 -14.57
C ALA A 23 10.32 3.45 -13.56
N ILE A 24 10.72 3.63 -12.30
CA ILE A 24 10.49 2.65 -11.23
C ILE A 24 8.99 2.51 -10.95
N THR A 25 8.24 3.61 -10.89
CA THR A 25 6.78 3.61 -10.74
C THR A 25 6.10 2.87 -11.90
N VAL A 26 6.53 3.12 -13.16
CA VAL A 26 6.03 2.37 -14.33
C VAL A 26 6.36 0.89 -14.25
N MET A 27 7.54 0.52 -13.75
CA MET A 27 7.89 -0.89 -13.53
C MET A 27 6.99 -1.52 -12.45
N ALA A 28 6.67 -0.82 -11.37
CA ALA A 28 5.72 -1.29 -10.35
C ALA A 28 4.33 -1.52 -10.97
N LEU A 29 3.85 -0.59 -11.81
CA LEU A 29 2.61 -0.75 -12.57
C LEU A 29 2.64 -2.00 -13.46
N CYS A 30 3.71 -2.20 -14.24
CA CYS A 30 3.88 -3.36 -15.10
C CYS A 30 3.85 -4.67 -14.30
N LEU A 31 4.45 -4.69 -13.10
CA LEU A 31 4.43 -5.85 -12.21
C LEU A 31 3.03 -6.12 -11.65
N GLY A 32 2.27 -5.10 -11.27
CA GLY A 32 0.88 -5.24 -10.87
C GLY A 32 0.02 -5.89 -11.96
N LEU A 33 0.13 -5.39 -13.20
CA LEU A 33 -0.55 -5.95 -14.37
C LEU A 33 -0.05 -7.37 -14.71
N THR A 34 1.24 -7.63 -14.56
CA THR A 34 1.82 -8.97 -14.75
C THR A 34 1.28 -9.96 -13.72
N GLY A 35 1.01 -9.51 -12.49
CA GLY A 35 0.34 -10.31 -11.47
C GLY A 35 -1.06 -10.78 -11.93
N ILE A 36 -1.84 -9.92 -12.57
CA ILE A 36 -3.14 -10.31 -13.18
C ILE A 36 -2.92 -11.36 -14.28
N ARG A 37 -1.93 -11.16 -15.16
CA ARG A 37 -1.63 -12.13 -16.22
C ARG A 37 -1.29 -13.51 -15.64
N PHE A 38 -0.49 -13.59 -14.59
CA PHE A 38 -0.18 -14.86 -13.93
C PHE A 38 -1.41 -15.48 -13.27
N ALA A 39 -2.28 -14.66 -12.67
CA ALA A 39 -3.54 -15.16 -12.08
C ALA A 39 -4.49 -15.76 -13.13
N ILE A 40 -4.55 -15.20 -14.35
CA ILE A 40 -5.30 -15.77 -15.48
C ILE A 40 -4.76 -17.15 -15.89
N GLY A 41 -3.47 -17.39 -15.69
CA GLY A 41 -2.81 -18.68 -15.95
C GLY A 41 -2.77 -19.61 -14.73
N ASP A 42 -3.52 -19.35 -13.67
CA ASP A 42 -3.52 -20.12 -12.41
C ASP A 42 -2.14 -20.19 -11.71
N GLU A 43 -1.21 -19.29 -12.07
CA GLU A 43 0.13 -19.22 -11.50
C GLU A 43 0.14 -18.33 -10.23
N TRP A 44 -0.57 -18.75 -9.18
CA TRP A 44 -0.88 -17.95 -7.99
C TRP A 44 0.35 -17.42 -7.25
N GLU A 45 1.38 -18.23 -7.12
CA GLU A 45 2.64 -17.81 -6.46
C GLU A 45 3.34 -16.70 -7.23
N LYS A 46 3.36 -16.78 -8.57
CA LYS A 46 3.93 -15.72 -9.42
C LYS A 46 3.07 -14.47 -9.41
N ALA A 47 1.74 -14.62 -9.37
CA ALA A 47 0.79 -13.51 -9.27
C ALA A 47 1.04 -12.70 -7.99
N LEU A 48 1.10 -13.39 -6.84
CA LEU A 48 1.41 -12.78 -5.55
C LEU A 48 2.81 -12.15 -5.54
N GLY A 49 3.82 -12.90 -6.00
CA GLY A 49 5.21 -12.44 -6.05
C GLY A 49 5.37 -11.15 -6.89
N SER A 50 4.66 -11.05 -8.02
CA SER A 50 4.69 -9.86 -8.88
C SER A 50 4.10 -8.64 -8.17
N ILE A 51 2.96 -8.77 -7.48
CA ILE A 51 2.32 -7.66 -6.77
C ILE A 51 3.15 -7.24 -5.54
N ILE A 52 3.79 -8.21 -4.85
CA ILE A 52 4.68 -7.90 -3.73
C ILE A 52 5.92 -7.15 -4.22
N LEU A 53 6.49 -7.58 -5.35
CA LEU A 53 7.63 -6.89 -5.96
C LEU A 53 7.23 -5.48 -6.44
N ALA A 54 6.01 -5.30 -6.96
CA ALA A 54 5.46 -3.96 -7.23
C ALA A 54 5.47 -3.08 -5.98
N GLY A 55 5.05 -3.62 -4.82
CA GLY A 55 5.07 -2.89 -3.55
C GLY A 55 6.47 -2.53 -3.04
N ILE A 56 7.48 -3.36 -3.34
CA ILE A 56 8.88 -3.04 -3.02
C ILE A 56 9.37 -1.88 -3.90
N LEU A 57 9.10 -1.92 -5.20
CA LEU A 57 9.48 -0.85 -6.13
C LEU A 57 8.79 0.48 -5.79
N ASP A 58 7.49 0.44 -5.48
CA ASP A 58 6.73 1.58 -5.00
C ASP A 58 7.34 2.23 -3.76
N GLY A 59 7.73 1.42 -2.76
CA GLY A 59 8.43 1.93 -1.59
C GLY A 59 9.81 2.55 -1.88
N MET A 60 10.42 2.21 -3.02
CA MET A 60 11.73 2.72 -3.45
C MET A 60 11.63 4.01 -4.25
N ASP A 61 10.66 4.16 -5.16
CA ASP A 61 10.58 5.30 -6.09
C ASP A 61 10.42 6.64 -5.37
N GLY A 62 9.55 6.71 -4.37
CA GLY A 62 9.38 7.90 -3.54
C GLY A 62 10.63 8.24 -2.70
N ARG A 63 11.45 7.25 -2.30
CA ARG A 63 12.74 7.50 -1.63
C ARG A 63 13.77 8.01 -2.61
N ILE A 64 13.84 7.42 -3.79
CA ILE A 64 14.75 7.82 -4.87
C ILE A 64 14.40 9.22 -5.37
N ALA A 65 13.11 9.54 -5.55
CA ALA A 65 12.65 10.88 -5.93
C ALA A 65 13.13 11.95 -4.93
N ARG A 66 13.04 11.66 -3.63
CA ARG A 66 13.55 12.57 -2.58
C ARG A 66 15.07 12.68 -2.59
N LEU A 67 15.77 11.58 -2.74
CA LEU A 67 17.25 11.54 -2.77
C LEU A 67 17.80 12.34 -3.97
N LEU A 68 17.18 12.20 -5.14
CA LEU A 68 17.57 12.88 -6.37
C LEU A 68 17.01 14.31 -6.49
N ARG A 69 16.21 14.77 -5.52
CA ARG A 69 15.45 16.05 -5.57
C ARG A 69 14.66 16.19 -6.88
N ALA A 70 14.04 15.08 -7.31
CA ALA A 70 13.37 14.93 -8.59
C ALA A 70 11.84 14.80 -8.44
N GLN A 71 11.28 15.34 -7.38
CA GLN A 71 9.84 15.33 -7.15
C GLN A 71 9.13 16.21 -8.18
N SER A 72 8.06 15.70 -8.80
CA SER A 72 7.25 16.43 -9.76
C SER A 72 5.76 16.12 -9.56
N LYS A 73 4.88 17.04 -9.99
CA LYS A 73 3.43 16.79 -9.98
C LYS A 73 3.07 15.59 -10.84
N PHE A 74 3.68 15.49 -12.03
CA PHE A 74 3.47 14.33 -12.92
C PHE A 74 3.84 13.01 -12.25
N GLY A 75 5.00 12.96 -11.54
CA GLY A 75 5.43 11.76 -10.81
C GLY A 75 4.43 11.37 -9.70
N ALA A 76 3.90 12.36 -8.95
CA ALA A 76 2.93 12.10 -7.90
C ALA A 76 1.58 11.56 -8.43
N GLU A 77 1.11 12.06 -9.59
CA GLU A 77 -0.09 11.54 -10.24
C GLU A 77 0.14 10.13 -10.79
N LEU A 78 1.28 9.91 -11.44
CA LEU A 78 1.67 8.60 -11.96
C LEU A 78 1.75 7.54 -10.86
N ASP A 79 2.34 7.90 -9.72
CA ASP A 79 2.44 7.10 -8.51
C ASP A 79 1.04 6.69 -8.01
N SER A 80 0.13 7.65 -7.85
CA SER A 80 -1.23 7.37 -7.42
C SER A 80 -2.03 6.47 -8.37
N LEU A 81 -1.84 6.62 -9.69
CA LEU A 81 -2.46 5.77 -10.69
C LEU A 81 -1.87 4.36 -10.65
N SER A 82 -0.54 4.25 -10.54
CA SER A 82 0.17 2.98 -10.38
C SER A 82 -0.29 2.23 -9.14
N ASP A 83 -0.36 2.92 -8.00
CA ASP A 83 -0.85 2.39 -6.73
C ASP A 83 -2.26 1.81 -6.83
N ASN A 84 -3.17 2.56 -7.46
CA ASN A 84 -4.55 2.10 -7.63
C ASN A 84 -4.63 0.81 -8.45
N ILE A 85 -3.80 0.67 -9.47
CA ILE A 85 -3.76 -0.53 -10.30
C ILE A 85 -3.05 -1.67 -9.57
N ALA A 86 -1.85 -1.44 -9.04
CA ALA A 86 -1.03 -2.48 -8.44
C ALA A 86 -1.56 -2.99 -7.09
N PHE A 87 -2.21 -2.13 -6.28
CA PHE A 87 -2.65 -2.47 -4.92
C PHE A 87 -4.16 -2.40 -4.71
N GLY A 88 -4.92 -1.92 -5.71
CA GLY A 88 -6.38 -1.95 -5.71
C GLY A 88 -6.90 -2.96 -6.70
N THR A 89 -6.69 -2.70 -8.00
CA THR A 89 -7.27 -3.47 -9.09
C THR A 89 -6.66 -4.87 -9.21
N ALA A 90 -5.32 -4.98 -9.20
CA ALA A 90 -4.66 -6.26 -9.37
C ALA A 90 -4.99 -7.25 -8.24
N PRO A 91 -4.91 -6.89 -6.93
CA PRO A 91 -5.35 -7.77 -5.86
C PRO A 91 -6.82 -8.16 -5.95
N ALA A 92 -7.71 -7.24 -6.32
CA ALA A 92 -9.13 -7.51 -6.48
C ALA A 92 -9.40 -8.56 -7.57
N VAL A 93 -8.74 -8.43 -8.73
CA VAL A 93 -8.85 -9.38 -9.85
C VAL A 93 -8.24 -10.72 -9.47
N VAL A 94 -7.07 -10.74 -8.83
CA VAL A 94 -6.42 -11.99 -8.37
C VAL A 94 -7.32 -12.75 -7.39
N LEU A 95 -7.87 -12.08 -6.37
CA LEU A 95 -8.80 -12.70 -5.42
C LEU A 95 -10.10 -13.17 -6.08
N PHE A 96 -10.60 -12.42 -7.07
CA PHE A 96 -11.75 -12.83 -7.85
C PHE A 96 -11.47 -14.13 -8.61
N LEU A 97 -10.42 -14.18 -9.40
CA LEU A 97 -10.05 -15.35 -10.18
C LEU A 97 -9.70 -16.56 -9.30
N TRP A 98 -9.06 -16.33 -8.16
CA TRP A 98 -8.64 -17.40 -7.26
C TRP A 98 -9.81 -18.05 -6.50
N SER A 99 -10.77 -17.24 -6.04
CA SER A 99 -11.82 -17.74 -5.12
C SER A 99 -13.21 -17.15 -5.41
N LEU A 100 -13.34 -15.84 -5.52
CA LEU A 100 -14.61 -15.14 -5.51
C LEU A 100 -15.48 -15.43 -6.74
N GLN A 101 -14.90 -15.88 -7.86
CA GLN A 101 -15.67 -16.31 -9.05
C GLN A 101 -16.61 -17.48 -8.75
N HIS A 102 -16.33 -18.28 -7.71
CA HIS A 102 -17.18 -19.40 -7.30
C HIS A 102 -18.35 -18.97 -6.39
N ALA A 103 -18.41 -17.70 -6.00
CA ALA A 103 -19.50 -17.17 -5.21
C ALA A 103 -20.78 -17.04 -6.07
N PRO A 104 -21.98 -17.43 -5.55
CA PRO A 104 -23.20 -17.52 -6.35
C PRO A 104 -23.65 -16.19 -6.98
N LYS A 105 -23.43 -15.03 -6.32
CA LYS A 105 -23.97 -13.73 -6.77
C LYS A 105 -23.04 -12.54 -6.56
N PHE A 106 -22.35 -12.43 -5.43
CA PHE A 106 -21.69 -11.19 -4.99
C PHE A 106 -20.15 -11.23 -5.03
N GLY A 107 -19.55 -12.24 -5.64
CA GLY A 107 -18.10 -12.37 -5.69
C GLY A 107 -17.42 -11.21 -6.42
N TRP A 108 -17.95 -10.83 -7.59
CA TRP A 108 -17.48 -9.67 -8.33
C TRP A 108 -17.67 -8.35 -7.55
N THR A 109 -18.81 -8.21 -6.86
CA THR A 109 -19.09 -7.02 -6.04
C THR A 109 -18.08 -6.86 -4.90
N ALA A 110 -17.65 -7.97 -4.28
CA ALA A 110 -16.63 -7.93 -3.23
C ALA A 110 -15.25 -7.52 -3.79
N ALA A 111 -14.88 -8.02 -4.97
CA ALA A 111 -13.66 -7.61 -5.66
C ALA A 111 -13.70 -6.13 -6.04
N LEU A 112 -14.83 -5.66 -6.61
CA LEU A 112 -15.05 -4.25 -6.92
C LEU A 112 -14.96 -3.37 -5.66
N ALA A 113 -15.53 -3.81 -4.54
CA ALA A 113 -15.46 -3.06 -3.29
C ALA A 113 -14.01 -2.81 -2.86
N LEU A 114 -13.13 -3.81 -2.97
CA LEU A 114 -11.71 -3.65 -2.65
C LEU A 114 -11.04 -2.60 -3.57
N ALA A 115 -11.22 -2.71 -4.88
CA ALA A 115 -10.63 -1.79 -5.86
C ALA A 115 -11.15 -0.35 -5.68
N VAL A 116 -12.47 -0.19 -5.51
CA VAL A 116 -13.09 1.13 -5.32
C VAL A 116 -12.68 1.76 -3.99
N CYS A 117 -12.64 0.99 -2.89
CA CYS A 117 -12.20 1.51 -1.61
C CYS A 117 -10.71 1.93 -1.63
N CYS A 118 -9.87 1.21 -2.39
CA CYS A 118 -8.48 1.62 -2.62
C CYS A 118 -8.42 2.95 -3.39
N ALA A 119 -9.16 3.09 -4.49
CA ALA A 119 -9.22 4.32 -5.28
C ALA A 119 -9.71 5.52 -4.45
N LEU A 120 -10.80 5.36 -3.71
CA LEU A 120 -11.36 6.41 -2.84
C LEU A 120 -10.38 6.81 -1.73
N ARG A 121 -9.65 5.84 -1.19
CA ARG A 121 -8.59 6.11 -0.20
C ARG A 121 -7.48 6.98 -0.79
N LEU A 122 -6.97 6.63 -1.98
CA LEU A 122 -5.91 7.37 -2.67
C LEU A 122 -6.39 8.78 -3.02
N ALA A 123 -7.59 8.92 -3.59
CA ALA A 123 -8.18 10.21 -3.91
C ALA A 123 -8.32 11.11 -2.66
N ARG A 124 -8.80 10.55 -1.53
CA ARG A 124 -8.90 11.29 -0.26
C ARG A 124 -7.53 11.70 0.28
N PHE A 125 -6.51 10.86 0.11
CA PHE A 125 -5.15 11.17 0.55
C PHE A 125 -4.57 12.32 -0.28
N ASN A 126 -4.70 12.29 -1.60
CA ASN A 126 -4.21 13.34 -2.50
C ASN A 126 -4.92 14.68 -2.25
N ALA A 127 -6.26 14.68 -2.12
CA ALA A 127 -7.02 15.89 -1.82
C ALA A 127 -6.58 16.58 -0.50
N ARG A 128 -6.18 15.80 0.50
CA ARG A 128 -5.64 16.34 1.77
C ARG A 128 -4.23 16.88 1.64
N LEU A 129 -3.40 16.29 0.77
CA LEU A 129 -2.07 16.83 0.49
C LEU A 129 -2.15 18.21 -0.17
N ASP A 130 -3.07 18.38 -1.12
CA ASP A 130 -3.29 19.64 -1.82
C ASP A 130 -3.87 20.73 -0.89
N ALA A 131 -4.73 20.36 0.05
CA ALA A 131 -5.29 21.27 1.03
C ALA A 131 -4.32 21.67 2.16
N GLY A 132 -3.11 21.09 2.23
CA GLY A 132 -2.16 21.33 3.31
C GLY A 132 -2.58 20.78 4.68
N GLU A 133 -3.72 20.09 4.75
CA GLU A 133 -4.28 19.55 5.99
C GLU A 133 -3.66 18.19 6.35
N GLN A 134 -2.75 18.19 7.32
CA GLN A 134 -2.19 16.94 7.84
C GLN A 134 -2.30 16.84 9.37
N PRO A 135 -3.52 16.83 9.95
CA PRO A 135 -3.72 16.89 11.41
C PRO A 135 -3.17 15.67 12.16
N HIS A 136 -2.98 14.51 11.48
CA HIS A 136 -2.47 13.29 12.10
C HIS A 136 -0.96 13.12 11.97
N LYS A 137 -0.32 13.74 10.96
CA LYS A 137 1.14 13.65 10.75
C LYS A 137 1.94 14.33 11.87
N SER A 138 1.42 15.41 12.46
CA SER A 138 2.01 16.06 13.64
C SER A 138 2.00 15.17 14.89
N ALA A 139 1.24 14.09 14.90
CA ALA A 139 1.16 13.09 15.98
C ALA A 139 1.84 11.75 15.62
N GLY A 140 2.48 11.63 14.43
CA GLY A 140 3.16 10.40 14.01
C GLY A 140 2.24 9.28 13.48
N PHE A 141 0.98 9.61 13.12
CA PHE A 141 0.00 8.64 12.62
C PHE A 141 -0.40 8.93 11.16
N ASN A 142 -0.64 7.87 10.40
CA ASN A 142 -1.26 7.93 9.08
C ASN A 142 -2.78 7.79 9.20
N THR A 143 -3.52 8.29 8.22
CA THR A 143 -4.98 8.12 8.16
C THR A 143 -5.33 6.92 7.29
N GLY A 144 -5.86 5.86 7.88
CA GLY A 144 -6.24 4.62 7.20
C GLY A 144 -5.06 3.70 6.87
N VAL A 145 -5.37 2.49 6.38
CA VAL A 145 -4.37 1.49 5.96
C VAL A 145 -3.76 1.91 4.61
N PRO A 146 -2.43 1.99 4.45
CA PRO A 146 -1.77 2.26 3.17
C PRO A 146 -2.17 1.26 2.06
N ALA A 147 -2.21 1.68 0.78
CA ALA A 147 -2.65 0.81 -0.32
C ALA A 147 -1.81 -0.48 -0.43
N PRO A 148 -0.46 -0.44 -0.39
CA PRO A 148 0.35 -1.65 -0.39
C PRO A 148 0.07 -2.57 0.81
N ALA A 149 -0.13 -1.99 2.00
CA ALA A 149 -0.47 -2.77 3.19
C ALA A 149 -1.88 -3.39 3.07
N GLY A 150 -2.84 -2.66 2.51
CA GLY A 150 -4.19 -3.17 2.24
C GLY A 150 -4.17 -4.34 1.27
N ALA A 151 -3.39 -4.27 0.20
CA ALA A 151 -3.18 -5.39 -0.72
C ALA A 151 -2.57 -6.61 -0.01
N GLY A 152 -1.51 -6.41 0.78
CA GLY A 152 -0.88 -7.47 1.57
C GLY A 152 -1.83 -8.13 2.56
N LEU A 153 -2.67 -7.34 3.25
CA LEU A 153 -3.71 -7.86 4.14
C LEU A 153 -4.80 -8.62 3.40
N ALA A 154 -5.21 -8.15 2.21
CA ALA A 154 -6.21 -8.83 1.40
C ALA A 154 -5.75 -10.22 0.96
N PHE A 155 -4.45 -10.44 0.81
CA PHE A 155 -3.86 -11.73 0.44
C PHE A 155 -3.65 -12.70 1.62
N ILE A 156 -3.99 -12.35 2.87
CA ILE A 156 -3.84 -13.27 4.02
C ILE A 156 -4.49 -14.65 3.76
N PRO A 157 -5.70 -14.79 3.22
CA PRO A 157 -6.27 -16.12 2.90
C PRO A 157 -5.41 -16.90 1.89
N MET A 158 -4.83 -16.23 0.90
CA MET A 158 -3.93 -16.87 -0.07
C MET A 158 -2.60 -17.29 0.58
N PHE A 159 -2.03 -16.46 1.47
CA PHE A 159 -0.83 -16.86 2.23
C PHE A 159 -1.11 -18.06 3.12
N LEU A 160 -2.24 -18.08 3.83
CA LEU A 160 -2.66 -19.24 4.64
C LEU A 160 -2.82 -20.47 3.78
N TRP A 161 -3.44 -20.36 2.60
CA TRP A 161 -3.59 -21.45 1.66
C TRP A 161 -2.24 -22.00 1.20
N LEU A 162 -1.28 -21.15 0.85
CA LEU A 162 0.07 -21.56 0.43
C LEU A 162 0.86 -22.22 1.57
N VAL A 163 0.74 -21.69 2.80
CA VAL A 163 1.47 -22.20 3.98
C VAL A 163 0.88 -23.51 4.51
N SER A 164 -0.41 -23.77 4.27
CA SER A 164 -1.13 -24.95 4.75
C SER A 164 -1.26 -26.07 3.72
N ASP A 165 -0.30 -26.17 2.78
CA ASP A 165 -0.32 -27.15 1.71
C ASP A 165 -1.61 -27.13 0.88
N ARG A 166 -2.09 -25.91 0.57
CA ARG A 166 -3.25 -25.64 -0.29
C ARG A 166 -4.57 -26.19 0.25
N GLN A 167 -4.78 -26.11 1.55
CA GLN A 167 -6.05 -26.53 2.14
C GLN A 167 -7.25 -25.73 1.59
N PRO A 168 -8.31 -26.41 1.09
CA PRO A 168 -9.42 -25.76 0.39
C PRO A 168 -10.28 -24.84 1.27
N VAL A 169 -10.20 -24.98 2.59
CA VAL A 169 -10.92 -24.13 3.54
C VAL A 169 -10.54 -22.64 3.40
N PHE A 170 -9.26 -22.35 3.13
CA PHE A 170 -8.79 -20.98 2.97
C PHE A 170 -9.17 -20.37 1.62
N GLN A 171 -9.45 -21.21 0.61
CA GLN A 171 -9.91 -20.80 -0.70
C GLN A 171 -11.44 -20.67 -0.77
N HIS A 172 -12.16 -21.06 0.26
CA HIS A 172 -13.61 -21.02 0.24
C HIS A 172 -14.14 -19.60 0.06
N TRP A 173 -14.99 -19.40 -0.95
CA TRP A 173 -15.46 -18.08 -1.38
C TRP A 173 -16.08 -17.23 -0.26
N SER A 174 -16.81 -17.83 0.67
CA SER A 174 -17.48 -17.09 1.76
C SER A 174 -16.45 -16.47 2.74
N LEU A 175 -15.38 -17.20 3.06
CA LEU A 175 -14.29 -16.70 3.89
C LEU A 175 -13.58 -15.57 3.18
N VAL A 176 -13.18 -15.79 1.92
CA VAL A 176 -12.44 -14.80 1.12
C VAL A 176 -13.30 -13.57 0.89
N MET A 177 -14.59 -13.70 0.62
CA MET A 177 -15.52 -12.58 0.44
C MET A 177 -15.64 -11.73 1.71
N GLY A 178 -15.92 -12.38 2.86
CA GLY A 178 -16.00 -11.66 4.14
C GLY A 178 -14.71 -10.96 4.49
N TRP A 179 -13.56 -11.60 4.25
CA TRP A 179 -12.24 -11.02 4.46
C TRP A 179 -11.97 -9.83 3.54
N THR A 180 -12.23 -9.98 2.24
CA THR A 180 -12.04 -8.91 1.24
C THR A 180 -12.87 -7.68 1.57
N LEU A 181 -14.14 -7.85 1.93
CA LEU A 181 -15.02 -6.73 2.34
C LEU A 181 -14.52 -6.07 3.64
N PHE A 182 -14.03 -6.85 4.60
CA PHE A 182 -13.44 -6.33 5.83
C PHE A 182 -12.21 -5.45 5.53
N ILE A 183 -11.30 -5.90 4.67
CA ILE A 183 -10.12 -5.12 4.28
C ILE A 183 -10.53 -3.88 3.47
N ALA A 184 -11.49 -3.98 2.55
CA ALA A 184 -12.03 -2.82 1.83
C ALA A 184 -12.56 -1.76 2.80
N ALA A 185 -13.32 -2.15 3.83
CA ALA A 185 -13.81 -1.25 4.87
C ALA A 185 -12.66 -0.63 5.69
N LEU A 186 -11.62 -1.40 6.01
CA LEU A 186 -10.43 -0.88 6.69
C LEU A 186 -9.68 0.17 5.84
N MET A 187 -9.58 -0.04 4.53
CA MET A 187 -8.90 0.90 3.63
C MET A 187 -9.61 2.24 3.55
N ILE A 188 -10.95 2.28 3.50
CA ILE A 188 -11.72 3.53 3.44
C ILE A 188 -11.86 4.19 4.82
N SER A 189 -11.64 3.45 5.90
CA SER A 189 -11.74 3.97 7.27
C SER A 189 -10.74 5.09 7.52
N SER A 190 -11.06 5.98 8.48
CA SER A 190 -10.16 7.05 8.93
C SER A 190 -9.34 6.65 10.17
N LEU A 191 -9.12 5.35 10.38
CA LEU A 191 -8.41 4.83 11.53
C LEU A 191 -6.95 5.30 11.55
N PRO A 192 -6.43 5.83 12.68
CA PRO A 192 -5.04 6.19 12.80
C PRO A 192 -4.17 4.93 12.81
N THR A 193 -3.26 4.81 11.84
CA THR A 193 -2.27 3.73 11.77
C THR A 193 -0.88 4.27 12.05
N TYR A 194 0.02 3.44 12.64
CA TYR A 194 1.38 3.89 12.91
C TYR A 194 2.13 4.23 11.62
N SER A 195 2.80 5.39 11.61
CA SER A 195 3.75 5.77 10.56
C SER A 195 5.14 5.24 10.91
N TRP A 196 5.61 4.26 10.15
CA TRP A 196 6.96 3.69 10.33
C TRP A 196 8.09 4.69 10.02
N ALA A 197 7.77 5.80 9.34
CA ALA A 197 8.75 6.84 8.99
C ALA A 197 9.29 7.62 10.19
N SER A 198 8.68 7.51 11.38
CA SER A 198 9.07 8.24 12.59
C SER A 198 10.06 7.50 13.48
N ILE A 199 10.43 6.26 13.16
CA ILE A 199 11.34 5.46 13.98
C ILE A 199 12.77 5.96 13.80
N ARG A 200 13.29 6.68 14.82
CA ARG A 200 14.69 7.06 14.90
C ARG A 200 15.47 5.97 15.65
N ILE A 201 16.29 5.23 14.91
CA ILE A 201 17.15 4.18 15.48
C ILE A 201 18.36 4.86 16.15
N ARG A 202 18.56 4.66 17.45
CA ARG A 202 19.75 5.10 18.18
C ARG A 202 21.00 4.45 17.59
N ARG A 203 22.13 5.14 17.64
CA ARG A 203 23.40 4.68 17.07
C ARG A 203 23.83 3.28 17.56
N GLU A 204 23.55 2.98 18.82
CA GLU A 204 23.82 1.72 19.48
C GLU A 204 23.06 0.51 18.89
N TRP A 205 21.86 0.75 18.32
CA TRP A 205 20.98 -0.27 17.74
C TRP A 205 21.20 -0.53 16.26
N ARG A 206 22.13 0.18 15.61
CA ARG A 206 22.35 0.07 14.16
C ARG A 206 22.76 -1.32 13.72
N LEU A 207 23.66 -2.00 14.46
CA LEU A 207 24.09 -3.37 14.15
C LEU A 207 22.93 -4.36 14.27
N PHE A 208 22.12 -4.24 15.33
CA PHE A 208 20.94 -5.07 15.51
C PHE A 208 19.89 -4.82 14.42
N ALA A 209 19.70 -3.57 13.98
CA ALA A 209 18.82 -3.24 12.87
C ALA A 209 19.33 -3.84 11.55
N LEU A 210 20.64 -3.78 11.28
CA LEU A 210 21.25 -4.38 10.10
C LEU A 210 21.12 -5.92 10.12
N ALA A 211 21.38 -6.56 11.26
CA ALA A 211 21.17 -7.98 11.44
C ALA A 211 19.69 -8.37 11.26
N GLY A 212 18.75 -7.55 11.77
CA GLY A 212 17.32 -7.74 11.56
C GLY A 212 16.91 -7.67 10.10
N VAL A 213 17.44 -6.69 9.34
CA VAL A 213 17.21 -6.58 7.89
C VAL A 213 17.76 -7.78 7.14
N ALA A 214 18.98 -8.22 7.49
CA ALA A 214 19.60 -9.40 6.86
C ALA A 214 18.79 -10.68 7.16
N LEU A 215 18.37 -10.87 8.42
CA LEU A 215 17.55 -12.02 8.82
C LEU A 215 16.18 -12.01 8.13
N PHE A 216 15.53 -10.82 8.04
CA PHE A 216 14.28 -10.67 7.31
C PHE A 216 14.44 -10.99 5.82
N GLY A 217 15.50 -10.51 5.18
CA GLY A 217 15.82 -10.86 3.80
C GLY A 217 16.06 -12.35 3.60
N ALA A 218 16.81 -12.99 4.51
CA ALA A 218 17.03 -14.43 4.49
C ALA A 218 15.70 -15.20 4.66
N ALA A 219 14.86 -14.80 5.60
CA ALA A 219 13.53 -15.39 5.82
C ALA A 219 12.62 -15.24 4.58
N LEU A 220 12.65 -14.09 3.92
CA LEU A 220 11.88 -13.84 2.71
C LEU A 220 12.34 -14.71 1.54
N LEU A 221 13.65 -15.02 1.45
CA LEU A 221 14.21 -15.88 0.39
C LEU A 221 13.97 -17.37 0.68
N THR A 222 14.01 -17.79 1.94
CA THR A 222 13.86 -19.20 2.32
C THR A 222 12.42 -19.64 2.52
N ALA A 223 11.57 -18.75 3.06
CA ALA A 223 10.17 -19.03 3.41
C ALA A 223 9.29 -17.80 3.13
N PRO A 224 9.09 -17.42 1.83
CA PRO A 224 8.46 -16.16 1.48
C PRO A 224 7.02 -16.03 2.03
N TRP A 225 6.22 -17.05 1.87
CA TRP A 225 4.80 -17.02 2.23
C TRP A 225 4.58 -16.95 3.74
N GLN A 226 5.38 -17.70 4.52
CA GLN A 226 5.34 -17.65 5.98
C GLN A 226 5.77 -16.27 6.50
N THR A 227 6.82 -15.71 5.91
CA THR A 227 7.35 -14.39 6.29
C THR A 227 6.35 -13.29 6.00
N LEU A 228 5.70 -13.33 4.82
CA LEU A 228 4.68 -12.36 4.43
C LEU A 228 3.40 -12.49 5.27
N LEU A 229 2.98 -13.73 5.57
CA LEU A 229 1.87 -13.99 6.47
C LEU A 229 2.14 -13.43 7.86
N ALA A 230 3.33 -13.68 8.42
CA ALA A 230 3.74 -13.15 9.72
C ALA A 230 3.75 -11.62 9.73
N LEU A 231 4.28 -10.98 8.68
CA LEU A 231 4.30 -9.53 8.54
C LEU A 231 2.89 -8.94 8.45
N ALA A 232 2.02 -9.54 7.62
CA ALA A 232 0.64 -9.09 7.44
C ALA A 232 -0.17 -9.26 8.75
N THR A 233 0.01 -10.39 9.45
CA THR A 233 -0.64 -10.65 10.74
C THR A 233 -0.15 -9.69 11.81
N LEU A 234 1.17 -9.44 11.89
CA LEU A 234 1.74 -8.47 12.82
C LEU A 234 1.16 -7.07 12.56
N TYR A 235 1.08 -6.66 11.29
CA TYR A 235 0.50 -5.37 10.92
C TYR A 235 -0.98 -5.28 11.34
N LEU A 236 -1.76 -6.33 11.12
CA LEU A 236 -3.17 -6.40 11.51
C LEU A 236 -3.34 -6.25 13.03
N VAL A 237 -2.51 -6.95 13.83
CA VAL A 237 -2.51 -6.86 15.30
C VAL A 237 -2.08 -5.48 15.78
N MET A 238 -1.22 -4.80 15.05
CA MET A 238 -0.80 -3.44 15.42
C MET A 238 -1.88 -2.38 15.19
N ILE A 239 -2.91 -2.62 14.37
CA ILE A 239 -4.01 -1.67 14.14
C ILE A 239 -4.76 -1.35 15.44
N PRO A 240 -5.30 -2.33 16.22
CA PRO A 240 -5.97 -2.02 17.47
C PRO A 240 -5.05 -1.38 18.53
N VAL A 241 -3.76 -1.74 18.54
CA VAL A 241 -2.77 -1.11 19.44
C VAL A 241 -2.58 0.37 19.07
N ALA A 242 -2.51 0.70 17.77
CA ALA A 242 -2.44 2.07 17.29
C ALA A 242 -3.68 2.88 17.69
N LEU A 243 -4.88 2.29 17.57
CA LEU A 243 -6.14 2.90 18.00
C LEU A 243 -6.15 3.23 19.50
N ALA A 244 -5.77 2.28 20.33
CA ALA A 244 -5.69 2.48 21.79
C ALA A 244 -4.69 3.59 22.16
N SER A 245 -3.52 3.60 21.51
CA SER A 245 -2.49 4.62 21.72
C SER A 245 -2.96 6.01 21.30
N TYR A 246 -3.62 6.12 20.15
CA TYR A 246 -4.17 7.39 19.67
C TYR A 246 -5.27 7.93 20.57
N ALA A 247 -6.18 7.08 21.06
CA ALA A 247 -7.22 7.46 22.02
C ALA A 247 -6.60 8.03 23.31
N LYS A 248 -5.50 7.45 23.79
CA LYS A 248 -4.76 7.93 24.98
C LYS A 248 -4.12 9.31 24.73
N VAL A 249 -3.50 9.51 23.56
CA VAL A 249 -2.89 10.80 23.17
C VAL A 249 -3.95 11.89 23.03
N ARG A 250 -5.09 11.58 22.40
CA ARG A 250 -6.22 12.51 22.25
C ARG A 250 -6.79 12.95 23.60
N ARG A 251 -7.00 12.02 24.54
CA ARG A 251 -7.47 12.33 25.90
C ARG A 251 -6.48 13.24 26.65
N ARG A 252 -5.17 13.01 26.53
CA ARG A 252 -4.16 13.86 27.16
C ARG A 252 -4.14 15.28 26.61
N ARG A 253 -4.31 15.46 25.26
CA ARG A 253 -4.38 16.78 24.65
C ARG A 253 -5.66 17.52 25.01
N ALA A 254 -6.81 16.84 25.10
CA ALA A 254 -8.07 17.44 25.54
C ALA A 254 -8.04 17.87 27.02
N GLY A 255 -7.34 17.13 27.89
CA GLY A 255 -7.17 17.50 29.29
C GLY A 255 -6.13 18.60 29.54
N ALA A 256 -5.21 18.85 28.58
CA ALA A 256 -4.23 19.94 28.64
C ALA A 256 -4.75 21.27 28.09
N ALA A 257 -5.84 21.24 27.27
CA ALA A 257 -6.60 22.40 26.84
C ALA A 257 -7.77 22.61 27.82
N GLY A 258 -7.47 23.01 29.07
CA GLY A 258 -8.44 23.25 30.13
C GLY A 258 -9.56 24.22 29.69
N PRO A 259 -10.71 24.27 30.43
CA PRO A 259 -11.84 25.11 30.06
C PRO A 259 -11.40 26.58 30.02
N ALA A 260 -11.62 27.22 28.85
CA ALA A 260 -11.51 28.66 28.67
C ALA A 260 -12.70 29.36 29.30
#